data_617028f1764e4c0ad0e42cb1cef52541
#
_entry.id   617028f1764e4c0ad0e42cb1cef52541
#
_cell.length_a   1.000
_cell.length_b   1.000
_cell.length_c   1.000
_cell.angle_alpha   90.00
_cell.angle_beta   90.00
_cell.angle_gamma   90.00
#
_symmetry.space_group_name_H-M   'P 1'
#
loop_
_entity.id
_entity.type
_entity.pdbx_description
1 polymer ?
#
loop_
_entity_poly.entity_id
_entity_poly.type
_entity_poly.pdbx_seq_one_letter_code
_entity_poly.pdbx_strand_id
1 'polypeptide(L)'
;MKKMILFFSLLGVLLFTSGCLNEMIGQKITVQKRTGEENIFEDFKEVTQRKQVKKAIGIVKNANWENEKVEVASYADYQFQFPFKNSSEDKIASYSLWVSQNGENIEIRSDSSRYVKLTKQDSADLYEILTGEELVK
;
A
#
# COMPACT_ATOMS: atom_id res chain seq x y z
N MET A 1 -27.01 -36.70 21.64
CA MET A 1 -27.27 -36.38 20.24
C MET A 1 -27.50 -34.92 19.96
N LYS A 2 -28.32 -34.22 20.74
CA LYS A 2 -28.54 -32.77 20.52
C LYS A 2 -27.30 -31.91 20.72
N LYS A 3 -26.38 -32.30 21.61
CA LYS A 3 -25.13 -31.57 21.85
C LYS A 3 -24.14 -31.68 20.68
N MET A 4 -24.13 -32.78 19.95
CA MET A 4 -23.29 -32.97 18.78
C MET A 4 -23.72 -32.10 17.59
N ILE A 5 -25.01 -31.94 17.39
CA ILE A 5 -25.57 -31.14 16.30
C ILE A 5 -25.24 -29.65 16.51
N LEU A 6 -25.32 -29.16 17.74
CA LEU A 6 -24.94 -27.78 18.11
C LEU A 6 -23.45 -27.54 17.90
N PHE A 7 -22.62 -28.53 18.18
CA PHE A 7 -21.17 -28.42 18.00
C PHE A 7 -20.81 -28.32 16.51
N PHE A 8 -21.46 -29.09 15.64
CA PHE A 8 -21.23 -29.00 14.21
C PHE A 8 -21.67 -27.66 13.63
N SER A 9 -22.76 -27.10 14.11
CA SER A 9 -23.25 -25.80 13.68
C SER A 9 -22.27 -24.69 14.06
N LEU A 10 -21.70 -24.73 15.23
CA LEU A 10 -20.72 -23.77 15.72
C LEU A 10 -19.42 -23.86 14.91
N LEU A 11 -18.96 -25.05 14.61
CA LEU A 11 -17.78 -25.28 13.79
C LEU A 11 -17.94 -24.75 12.37
N GLY A 12 -19.13 -24.92 11.78
CA GLY A 12 -19.44 -24.38 10.46
C GLY A 12 -19.37 -22.86 10.41
N VAL A 13 -19.86 -22.18 11.45
CA VAL A 13 -19.80 -20.71 11.54
C VAL A 13 -18.36 -20.22 11.69
N LEU A 14 -17.53 -20.91 12.45
CA LEU A 14 -16.11 -20.58 12.62
C LEU A 14 -15.32 -20.73 11.31
N LEU A 15 -15.60 -21.78 10.54
CA LEU A 15 -14.95 -21.98 9.25
C LEU A 15 -15.35 -20.91 8.23
N PHE A 16 -16.58 -20.47 8.26
CA PHE A 16 -17.06 -19.41 7.38
C PHE A 16 -16.39 -18.07 7.70
N THR A 17 -16.22 -17.76 8.98
CA THR A 17 -15.56 -16.53 9.43
C THR A 17 -14.08 -16.52 9.06
N SER A 18 -13.38 -17.66 9.16
CA SER A 18 -11.96 -17.72 8.80
C SER A 18 -11.74 -17.60 7.27
N GLY A 19 -12.69 -17.98 6.43
CA GLY A 19 -12.63 -17.78 5.00
C GLY A 19 -12.64 -16.31 4.60
N CYS A 20 -13.50 -15.51 5.22
CA CYS A 20 -13.55 -14.07 5.01
C CYS A 20 -12.29 -13.35 5.52
N LEU A 21 -11.72 -13.81 6.63
CA LEU A 21 -10.49 -13.25 7.18
C LEU A 21 -9.27 -13.53 6.28
N ASN A 22 -9.22 -14.66 5.62
CA ASN A 22 -8.10 -15.02 4.74
C ASN A 22 -8.00 -14.14 3.49
N GLU A 23 -9.11 -13.68 2.94
CA GLU A 23 -9.11 -12.76 1.81
C GLU A 23 -8.51 -11.40 2.17
N MET A 24 -8.67 -10.96 3.42
CA MET A 24 -8.15 -9.69 3.91
C MET A 24 -6.72 -9.77 4.43
N ILE A 25 -6.28 -10.93 4.93
CA ILE A 25 -4.95 -11.14 5.50
C ILE A 25 -3.86 -11.22 4.43
N GLY A 26 -4.22 -11.55 3.19
CA GLY A 26 -3.25 -11.69 2.09
C GLY A 26 -2.76 -10.37 1.50
N GLN A 27 -3.31 -9.22 1.91
CA GLN A 27 -2.90 -7.92 1.39
C GLN A 27 -1.83 -7.30 2.29
N LYS A 28 -0.68 -7.05 1.70
CA LYS A 28 0.42 -6.35 2.36
C LYS A 28 1.02 -5.34 1.39
N ILE A 29 1.70 -4.34 1.92
CA ILE A 29 2.44 -3.38 1.11
C ILE A 29 3.92 -3.67 1.31
N THR A 30 4.63 -3.91 0.22
CA THR A 30 6.08 -4.05 0.23
C THR A 30 6.70 -2.69 -0.10
N VAL A 31 7.59 -2.21 0.74
CA VAL A 31 8.26 -0.91 0.59
C VAL A 31 9.74 -1.12 0.41
N GLN A 32 10.31 -0.48 -0.61
CA GLN A 32 11.75 -0.48 -0.88
C GLN A 32 12.26 0.96 -0.79
N LYS A 33 13.47 1.12 -0.29
CA LYS A 33 14.13 2.42 -0.15
C LYS A 33 15.33 2.50 -1.07
N ARG A 34 15.51 3.63 -1.74
CA ARG A 34 16.68 3.87 -2.57
C ARG A 34 17.95 3.96 -1.72
N THR A 35 19.01 3.29 -2.14
CA THR A 35 20.30 3.32 -1.48
C THR A 35 21.27 4.21 -2.24
N GLY A 36 21.89 5.15 -1.54
CA GLY A 36 22.87 6.05 -2.13
C GLY A 36 22.31 6.95 -3.22
N GLU A 37 23.15 7.29 -4.19
CA GLU A 37 22.80 8.22 -5.27
C GLU A 37 22.31 7.51 -6.54
N GLU A 38 22.46 6.20 -6.62
CA GLU A 38 22.04 5.43 -7.78
C GLU A 38 20.61 4.96 -7.68
N ASN A 39 20.05 4.50 -8.80
CA ASN A 39 18.68 3.99 -8.86
C ASN A 39 18.63 2.53 -8.41
N ILE A 40 19.13 2.28 -7.20
CA ILE A 40 19.18 0.96 -6.58
C ILE A 40 18.32 1.00 -5.32
N PHE A 41 17.45 0.00 -5.18
CA PHE A 41 16.49 -0.08 -4.07
C PHE A 41 16.75 -1.33 -3.23
N GLU A 42 16.59 -1.20 -1.92
CA GLU A 42 16.66 -2.29 -0.96
C GLU A 42 15.30 -2.50 -0.29
N ASP A 43 15.04 -3.74 0.12
CA ASP A 43 13.88 -4.03 0.94
C ASP A 43 13.97 -3.22 2.23
N PHE A 44 12.92 -2.51 2.55
CA PHE A 44 12.90 -1.59 3.68
C PHE A 44 11.87 -1.98 4.73
N LYS A 45 10.62 -2.19 4.31
CA LYS A 45 9.52 -2.46 5.24
C LYS A 45 8.39 -3.22 4.55
N GLU A 46 7.68 -4.03 5.33
CA GLU A 46 6.41 -4.60 4.93
C GLU A 46 5.32 -4.06 5.84
N VAL A 47 4.25 -3.53 5.25
CA VAL A 47 3.09 -3.05 5.98
C VAL A 47 2.03 -4.14 5.95
N THR A 48 1.76 -4.72 7.11
CA THR A 48 0.87 -5.87 7.24
C THR A 48 -0.39 -5.58 8.07
N GLN A 49 -0.41 -4.47 8.81
CA GLN A 49 -1.58 -4.09 9.60
C GLN A 49 -2.73 -3.68 8.69
N ARG A 50 -3.86 -4.35 8.86
CA ARG A 50 -5.04 -4.19 8.00
C ARG A 50 -5.50 -2.75 7.89
N LYS A 51 -5.55 -2.01 9.00
CA LYS A 51 -5.98 -0.61 9.00
C LYS A 51 -5.06 0.28 8.17
N GLN A 52 -3.75 0.06 8.30
CA GLN A 52 -2.75 0.81 7.55
C GLN A 52 -2.79 0.49 6.05
N VAL A 53 -2.93 -0.79 5.71
CA VAL A 53 -3.03 -1.22 4.31
C VAL A 53 -4.27 -0.62 3.66
N LYS A 54 -5.42 -0.69 4.33
CA LYS A 54 -6.66 -0.09 3.81
C LYS A 54 -6.56 1.42 3.64
N LYS A 55 -5.96 2.10 4.59
CA LYS A 55 -5.79 3.56 4.52
C LYS A 55 -4.89 3.95 3.37
N ALA A 56 -3.77 3.27 3.20
CA ALA A 56 -2.84 3.51 2.08
C ALA A 56 -3.50 3.27 0.74
N ILE A 57 -4.23 2.18 0.59
CA ILE A 57 -4.98 1.87 -0.64
C ILE A 57 -6.01 2.98 -0.93
N GLY A 58 -6.72 3.44 0.09
CA GLY A 58 -7.69 4.52 -0.05
C GLY A 58 -7.06 5.83 -0.50
N ILE A 59 -5.92 6.20 0.07
CA ILE A 59 -5.18 7.41 -0.32
C ILE A 59 -4.78 7.34 -1.80
N VAL A 60 -4.19 6.23 -2.21
CA VAL A 60 -3.73 6.05 -3.59
C VAL A 60 -4.89 5.98 -4.57
N LYS A 61 -5.96 5.27 -4.21
CA LYS A 61 -7.15 5.10 -5.05
C LYS A 61 -7.92 6.41 -5.26
N ASN A 62 -8.02 7.24 -4.22
CA ASN A 62 -8.79 8.48 -4.26
C ASN A 62 -7.96 9.70 -4.67
N ALA A 63 -6.69 9.53 -4.96
CA ALA A 63 -5.83 10.61 -5.41
C ALA A 63 -6.28 11.13 -6.78
N ASN A 64 -6.04 12.41 -7.04
CA ASN A 64 -6.37 13.06 -8.31
C ASN A 64 -5.28 12.79 -9.34
N TRP A 65 -5.24 11.58 -9.87
CA TRP A 65 -4.25 11.16 -10.84
C TRP A 65 -4.33 11.96 -12.13
N GLU A 66 -3.21 12.52 -12.55
CA GLU A 66 -3.08 13.22 -13.82
C GLU A 66 -2.63 12.27 -14.91
N ASN A 67 -3.22 12.43 -16.10
CA ASN A 67 -2.87 11.59 -17.26
C ASN A 67 -1.66 12.11 -18.03
N GLU A 68 -1.13 13.26 -17.65
CA GLU A 68 0.03 13.85 -18.32
C GLU A 68 1.33 13.19 -17.83
N LYS A 69 2.25 13.00 -18.77
CA LYS A 69 3.59 12.53 -18.44
C LYS A 69 4.37 13.67 -17.79
N VAL A 70 4.60 13.55 -16.49
CA VAL A 70 5.50 14.46 -15.78
C VAL A 70 6.88 13.82 -15.74
N GLU A 71 7.87 14.50 -16.28
CA GLU A 71 9.26 14.06 -16.17
C GLU A 71 9.79 14.45 -14.80
N VAL A 72 10.30 13.47 -14.07
CA VAL A 72 10.90 13.70 -12.77
C VAL A 72 12.41 13.63 -12.95
N ALA A 73 13.10 14.70 -12.56
CA ALA A 73 14.53 14.87 -12.80
C ALA A 73 15.41 14.01 -11.88
N SER A 74 14.85 13.43 -10.82
CA SER A 74 15.60 12.64 -9.84
C SER A 74 15.04 11.22 -9.73
N TYR A 75 15.84 10.31 -9.20
CA TYR A 75 15.38 8.98 -8.87
C TYR A 75 14.41 9.02 -7.68
N ALA A 76 13.46 8.09 -7.65
CA ALA A 76 12.49 8.01 -6.57
C ALA A 76 13.20 7.73 -5.24
N ASP A 77 12.64 8.24 -4.15
CA ASP A 77 13.14 7.98 -2.79
C ASP A 77 12.73 6.60 -2.29
N TYR A 78 11.52 6.17 -2.67
CA TYR A 78 10.96 4.88 -2.31
C TYR A 78 10.20 4.27 -3.48
N GLN A 79 10.04 2.96 -3.43
CA GLN A 79 9.08 2.22 -4.26
C GLN A 79 8.20 1.41 -3.36
N PHE A 80 6.93 1.30 -3.69
CA PHE A 80 6.02 0.45 -2.94
C PHE A 80 5.08 -0.30 -3.86
N GLN A 81 4.66 -1.48 -3.41
CA GLN A 81 3.84 -2.39 -4.20
C GLN A 81 2.66 -2.89 -3.39
N PHE A 82 1.50 -2.91 -4.02
CA PHE A 82 0.31 -3.56 -3.50
C PHE A 82 0.10 -4.87 -4.25
N PRO A 83 0.27 -6.02 -3.62
CA PRO A 83 -0.13 -7.27 -4.25
C PRO A 83 -1.64 -7.41 -4.11
N PHE A 84 -2.35 -7.31 -5.24
CA PHE A 84 -3.78 -7.57 -5.27
C PHE A 84 -3.99 -9.04 -5.58
N LYS A 85 -4.62 -9.76 -4.64
CA LYS A 85 -5.18 -11.08 -4.94
C LYS A 85 -6.54 -10.87 -5.55
N ASN A 86 -6.61 -10.91 -6.85
CA ASN A 86 -7.86 -11.02 -7.55
C ASN A 86 -8.08 -12.49 -7.91
N SER A 87 -9.33 -12.97 -7.85
CA SER A 87 -9.66 -14.37 -8.09
C SER A 87 -9.26 -14.90 -9.46
N SER A 88 -8.93 -14.04 -10.41
CA SER A 88 -8.55 -14.43 -11.78
C SER A 88 -7.12 -14.08 -12.17
N GLU A 89 -6.46 -13.12 -11.51
CA GLU A 89 -5.09 -12.70 -11.85
C GLU A 89 -4.42 -12.06 -10.65
N ASP A 90 -3.18 -12.46 -10.36
CA ASP A 90 -2.33 -11.78 -9.38
C ASP A 90 -1.79 -10.49 -10.01
N LYS A 91 -2.41 -9.36 -9.69
CA LYS A 91 -1.93 -8.06 -10.16
C LYS A 91 -1.12 -7.38 -9.09
N ILE A 92 0.08 -6.97 -9.45
CA ILE A 92 0.95 -6.15 -8.62
C ILE A 92 0.87 -4.72 -9.13
N ALA A 93 0.42 -3.80 -8.30
CA ALA A 93 0.47 -2.38 -8.60
C ALA A 93 1.72 -1.79 -7.96
N SER A 94 2.61 -1.25 -8.78
CA SER A 94 3.88 -0.66 -8.35
C SER A 94 3.83 0.85 -8.49
N TYR A 95 4.39 1.54 -7.50
CA TYR A 95 4.44 2.99 -7.45
C TYR A 95 5.83 3.46 -7.05
N SER A 96 6.27 4.57 -7.65
CA SER A 96 7.46 5.29 -7.23
C SER A 96 7.04 6.52 -6.44
N LEU A 97 7.80 6.86 -5.41
CA LEU A 97 7.48 7.91 -4.47
C LEU A 97 8.67 8.87 -4.32
N TRP A 98 8.38 10.15 -4.43
CA TRP A 98 9.33 11.23 -4.17
C TRP A 98 8.82 12.09 -3.04
N VAL A 99 9.71 12.47 -2.14
CA VAL A 99 9.43 13.54 -1.18
C VAL A 99 9.71 14.85 -1.91
N SER A 100 8.73 15.75 -1.94
CA SER A 100 8.88 17.03 -2.64
C SER A 100 9.94 17.91 -1.98
N GLN A 101 10.42 18.90 -2.71
CA GLN A 101 11.48 19.80 -2.22
C GLN A 101 11.09 20.55 -0.95
N ASN A 102 9.81 20.86 -0.77
CA ASN A 102 9.34 21.51 0.46
C ASN A 102 9.29 20.56 1.67
N GLY A 103 9.44 19.25 1.46
CA GLY A 103 9.38 18.26 2.52
C GLY A 103 7.99 17.99 3.08
N GLU A 104 6.96 18.59 2.54
CA GLU A 104 5.59 18.51 3.08
C GLU A 104 4.65 17.67 2.22
N ASN A 105 4.99 17.44 0.97
CA ASN A 105 4.15 16.70 0.03
C ASN A 105 4.90 15.50 -0.53
N ILE A 106 4.13 14.50 -0.89
CA ILE A 106 4.61 13.30 -1.59
C ILE A 106 4.09 13.35 -3.01
N GLU A 107 4.96 13.02 -3.95
CA GLU A 107 4.64 12.82 -5.36
C GLU A 107 4.72 11.33 -5.67
N ILE A 108 3.73 10.80 -6.37
CA ILE A 108 3.65 9.38 -6.70
C ILE A 108 3.47 9.22 -8.20
N ARG A 109 4.16 8.24 -8.75
CA ARG A 109 4.00 7.83 -10.14
C ARG A 109 3.67 6.36 -10.21
N SER A 110 2.65 6.00 -10.97
CA SER A 110 2.29 4.60 -11.18
C SER A 110 3.18 3.96 -12.24
N ASP A 111 3.14 2.62 -12.32
CA ASP A 111 3.84 1.87 -13.37
C ASP A 111 3.30 2.19 -14.78
N SER A 112 2.05 2.68 -14.89
CA SER A 112 1.46 3.16 -16.14
C SER A 112 1.79 4.63 -16.43
N SER A 113 2.72 5.24 -15.69
CA SER A 113 3.21 6.62 -15.85
C SER A 113 2.19 7.70 -15.52
N ARG A 114 1.17 7.37 -14.73
CA ARG A 114 0.27 8.37 -14.14
C ARG A 114 0.95 9.01 -12.94
N TYR A 115 0.70 10.29 -12.74
CA TYR A 115 1.36 11.08 -11.71
C TYR A 115 0.34 11.79 -10.83
N VAL A 116 0.66 11.94 -9.55
CA VAL A 116 -0.12 12.78 -8.63
C VAL A 116 0.78 13.34 -7.53
N LYS A 117 0.54 14.60 -7.16
CA LYS A 117 1.07 15.21 -5.96
C LYS A 117 -0.03 15.18 -4.90
N LEU A 118 0.23 14.48 -3.81
CA LEU A 118 -0.76 14.33 -2.74
C LEU A 118 -0.89 15.62 -1.93
N THR A 119 -2.04 15.78 -1.27
CA THR A 119 -2.24 16.84 -0.29
C THR A 119 -1.27 16.67 0.88
N LYS A 120 -1.08 17.71 1.68
CA LYS A 120 -0.21 17.63 2.88
C LYS A 120 -0.66 16.54 3.83
N GLN A 121 -1.97 16.42 4.05
CA GLN A 121 -2.52 15.43 4.98
C GLN A 121 -2.31 14.00 4.46
N ASP A 122 -2.66 13.76 3.20
CA ASP A 122 -2.47 12.43 2.60
C ASP A 122 -1.00 12.06 2.49
N SER A 123 -0.14 13.05 2.20
CA SER A 123 1.30 12.86 2.17
C SER A 123 1.84 12.42 3.52
N ALA A 124 1.45 13.10 4.59
CA ALA A 124 1.87 12.78 5.96
C ALA A 124 1.39 11.37 6.36
N ASP A 125 0.13 11.06 6.07
CA ASP A 125 -0.46 9.78 6.43
C ASP A 125 0.20 8.62 5.66
N LEU A 126 0.36 8.77 4.36
CA LEU A 126 0.96 7.72 3.54
C LEU A 126 2.43 7.51 3.88
N TYR A 127 3.18 8.57 4.06
CA TYR A 127 4.60 8.47 4.42
C TYR A 127 4.81 7.75 5.75
N GLU A 128 3.99 8.08 6.76
CA GLU A 128 4.05 7.40 8.06
C GLU A 128 3.71 5.91 7.94
N ILE A 129 2.70 5.57 7.15
CA ILE A 129 2.34 4.16 6.92
C ILE A 129 3.49 3.40 6.25
N LEU A 130 4.09 3.97 5.22
CA LEU A 130 5.11 3.29 4.42
C LEU A 130 6.47 3.24 5.12
N THR A 131 6.81 4.23 5.92
CA THR A 131 8.15 4.34 6.51
C THR A 131 8.19 4.16 8.02
N GLY A 132 7.07 4.37 8.71
CA GLY A 132 7.02 4.42 10.17
C GLY A 132 7.53 5.73 10.75
N GLU A 133 7.87 6.70 9.92
CA GLU A 133 8.42 7.99 10.32
C GLU A 133 7.50 9.13 9.93
N GLU A 134 7.59 10.26 10.64
CA GLU A 134 6.87 11.46 10.29
C GLU A 134 7.52 12.16 9.09
N LEU A 135 6.71 12.65 8.15
CA LEU A 135 7.20 13.36 6.97
C LEU A 135 7.79 14.72 7.32
N VAL A 136 7.13 15.43 8.24
CA VAL A 136 7.56 16.76 8.69
C VAL A 136 7.88 16.69 10.18
N LYS A 137 9.07 17.11 10.53
CA LYS A 137 9.52 17.15 11.93
C LYS A 137 9.19 18.49 12.58
#